data_1b8acfae8c1fc164d843d0aa930834ab
#
_entry.id   1b8acfae8c1fc164d843d0aa930834ab
#
_cell.length_a   1.000
_cell.length_b   1.000
_cell.length_c   1.000
_cell.angle_alpha   90.00
_cell.angle_beta   90.00
_cell.angle_gamma   90.00
#
_symmetry.space_group_name_H-M   'P 1'
#
loop_
_entity.id
_entity.type
_entity.pdbx_description
1 polymer ?
#
loop_
_entity_poly.entity_id
_entity_poly.type
_entity_poly.pdbx_seq_one_letter_code
_entity_poly.pdbx_strand_id
1 'polypeptide(L)'
;NREFEGQSPSKELRTRELASDMFALFIDAYHTQIKDEETNRIKKAVIYNIVGIDMDGKKSLVSYYIYFGSESKEDWLQILNDLIKRGLKRVMVIVSDDFPGLSHAIKNLFPQTDHQLCFLLLLWLSLLYMDGSKCL
;
A
#
# COMPACT_ATOMS: atom_id res chain seq x y z
N ASN A 1 -11.85 5.73 14.77
CA ASN A 1 -11.33 5.55 13.42
C ASN A 1 -9.82 5.76 13.38
N ARG A 2 -9.10 4.78 12.89
CA ARG A 2 -7.63 4.81 12.87
C ARG A 2 -7.07 5.58 11.67
N GLU A 3 -7.84 5.70 10.61
CA GLU A 3 -7.33 6.30 9.38
C GLU A 3 -7.14 7.80 9.52
N PHE A 4 -6.00 8.31 9.02
CA PHE A 4 -5.70 9.73 9.02
C PHE A 4 -6.48 10.43 7.91
N GLU A 5 -7.15 11.53 8.26
CA GLU A 5 -7.85 12.37 7.30
C GLU A 5 -6.83 13.32 6.67
N GLY A 6 -6.24 12.89 5.55
CA GLY A 6 -5.13 13.59 4.94
C GLY A 6 -5.50 14.86 4.20
N GLN A 7 -4.47 15.59 3.83
CA GLN A 7 -4.59 16.85 3.12
C GLN A 7 -4.85 16.65 1.63
N SER A 8 -5.24 17.72 0.96
CA SER A 8 -5.80 17.66 -0.38
C SER A 8 -4.95 17.04 -1.48
N PRO A 9 -3.62 17.26 -1.62
CA PRO A 9 -2.91 16.61 -2.74
C PRO A 9 -2.97 15.11 -2.66
N SER A 10 -2.95 14.56 -1.45
CA SER A 10 -3.01 13.13 -1.25
C SER A 10 -4.41 12.58 -1.37
N LYS A 11 -5.43 13.41 -1.23
CA LYS A 11 -6.81 12.96 -1.36
C LYS A 11 -7.09 12.44 -2.76
N GLU A 12 -6.65 13.15 -3.79
CA GLU A 12 -6.85 12.71 -5.17
C GLU A 12 -6.18 11.36 -5.41
N LEU A 13 -4.93 11.21 -4.95
CA LEU A 13 -4.22 9.93 -5.09
C LEU A 13 -4.94 8.79 -4.37
N ARG A 14 -5.50 9.07 -3.19
CA ARG A 14 -6.15 8.06 -2.37
C ARG A 14 -7.56 7.70 -2.81
N THR A 15 -8.15 8.48 -3.71
CA THR A 15 -9.55 8.27 -4.12
C THR A 15 -9.75 8.07 -5.60
N ARG A 16 -8.72 8.25 -6.41
CA ARG A 16 -8.85 8.14 -7.87
C ARG A 16 -9.25 6.74 -8.29
N GLU A 17 -9.90 6.66 -9.45
CA GLU A 17 -10.22 5.39 -10.06
C GLU A 17 -8.95 4.67 -10.50
N LEU A 18 -8.93 3.36 -10.32
CA LEU A 18 -7.77 2.54 -10.66
C LEU A 18 -8.03 1.70 -11.91
N ALA A 19 -6.94 1.31 -12.58
CA ALA A 19 -7.04 0.35 -13.67
C ALA A 19 -7.61 -0.97 -13.16
N SER A 20 -8.37 -1.66 -14.00
CA SER A 20 -8.97 -2.93 -13.62
C SER A 20 -7.94 -4.04 -13.50
N ASP A 21 -6.91 -4.00 -14.32
CA ASP A 21 -5.88 -5.05 -14.38
C ASP A 21 -4.51 -4.44 -14.11
N MET A 22 -3.77 -5.08 -13.20
CA MET A 22 -2.38 -4.69 -12.89
C MET A 22 -1.50 -5.93 -13.01
N PHE A 23 -0.31 -5.74 -13.52
CA PHE A 23 0.65 -6.83 -13.57
C PHE A 23 1.16 -7.17 -12.17
N ALA A 24 1.59 -6.16 -11.41
CA ALA A 24 2.15 -6.38 -10.08
C ALA A 24 1.79 -5.26 -9.13
N LEU A 25 1.63 -5.60 -7.87
CA LEU A 25 1.57 -4.64 -6.78
C LEU A 25 2.71 -4.95 -5.81
N PHE A 26 3.40 -3.91 -5.38
CA PHE A 26 4.42 -3.99 -4.35
C PHE A 26 3.91 -3.26 -3.13
N ILE A 27 3.85 -3.96 -2.02
CA ILE A 27 3.26 -3.45 -0.79
C ILE A 27 4.34 -3.31 0.26
N ASP A 28 4.45 -2.11 0.83
CA ASP A 28 5.43 -1.80 1.83
C ASP A 28 4.77 -1.07 2.99
N ALA A 29 5.27 -1.30 4.20
CA ALA A 29 4.78 -0.62 5.40
C ALA A 29 5.93 0.16 6.02
N TYR A 30 5.72 1.44 6.23
CA TYR A 30 6.70 2.32 6.85
C TYR A 30 6.19 2.75 8.22
N HIS A 31 6.96 2.45 9.25
CA HIS A 31 6.61 2.80 10.62
C HIS A 31 7.22 4.14 10.99
N THR A 32 6.41 5.03 11.50
CA THR A 32 6.84 6.38 11.82
C THR A 32 6.06 6.92 13.02
N GLN A 33 6.29 8.18 13.32
CA GLN A 33 5.57 8.90 14.35
C GLN A 33 5.07 10.21 13.76
N ILE A 34 3.83 10.54 14.08
CA ILE A 34 3.18 11.74 13.57
C ILE A 34 2.71 12.57 14.77
N LYS A 35 2.99 13.87 14.73
CA LYS A 35 2.54 14.77 15.76
C LYS A 35 1.08 15.13 15.53
N ASP A 36 0.26 14.91 16.54
CA ASP A 36 -1.13 15.33 16.55
C ASP A 36 -1.17 16.81 16.95
N GLU A 37 -1.59 17.65 16.02
CA GLU A 37 -1.60 19.11 16.24
C GLU A 37 -2.60 19.54 17.30
N GLU A 38 -3.70 18.80 17.46
CA GLU A 38 -4.72 19.12 18.44
C GLU A 38 -4.25 18.86 19.87
N THR A 39 -3.64 17.70 20.11
CA THR A 39 -3.20 17.30 21.45
C THR A 39 -1.73 17.59 21.70
N ASN A 40 -1.00 18.00 20.65
CA ASN A 40 0.46 18.23 20.72
C ASN A 40 1.24 16.98 21.13
N ARG A 41 0.67 15.81 20.91
CA ARG A 41 1.29 14.53 21.25
C ARG A 41 1.81 13.83 20.01
N ILE A 42 2.86 13.04 20.19
CA ILE A 42 3.41 12.21 19.13
C ILE A 42 2.73 10.85 19.18
N LYS A 43 2.19 10.42 18.05
CA LYS A 43 1.50 9.12 17.93
C LYS A 43 2.24 8.24 16.92
N LYS A 44 2.28 6.96 17.20
CA LYS A 44 2.78 5.98 16.24
C LYS A 44 1.85 5.92 15.04
N ALA A 45 2.43 5.77 13.87
CA ALA A 45 1.67 5.62 12.64
C ALA A 45 2.35 4.63 11.71
N VAL A 46 1.53 3.98 10.88
CA VAL A 46 2.01 3.10 9.82
C VAL A 46 1.54 3.67 8.50
N ILE A 47 2.46 3.84 7.56
CA ILE A 47 2.15 4.27 6.21
C ILE A 47 2.33 3.08 5.28
N TYR A 48 1.23 2.65 4.66
CA TYR A 48 1.25 1.55 3.71
C TYR A 48 1.32 2.12 2.31
N ASN A 49 2.38 1.80 1.59
CA ASN A 49 2.58 2.27 0.21
C ASN A 49 2.30 1.14 -0.76
N ILE A 50 1.51 1.44 -1.78
CA ILE A 50 1.17 0.47 -2.82
C ILE A 50 1.72 1.00 -4.13
N VAL A 51 2.76 0.35 -4.64
CA VAL A 51 3.36 0.67 -5.93
C VAL A 51 2.91 -0.38 -6.91
N GLY A 52 2.52 0.04 -8.10
CA GLY A 52 2.03 -0.89 -9.11
C GLY A 52 2.81 -0.82 -10.39
N ILE A 53 2.79 -1.95 -11.11
CA ILE A 53 3.26 -2.02 -12.49
C ILE A 53 2.03 -2.43 -13.30
N ASP A 54 1.65 -1.59 -14.25
CA ASP A 54 0.47 -1.88 -15.06
C ASP A 54 0.79 -2.92 -16.14
N MET A 55 -0.21 -3.26 -16.94
CA MET A 55 -0.05 -4.28 -17.98
C MET A 55 0.88 -3.85 -19.10
N ASP A 56 1.17 -2.56 -19.21
CA ASP A 56 2.12 -2.02 -20.18
C ASP A 56 3.54 -1.92 -19.61
N GLY A 57 3.73 -2.30 -18.35
CA GLY A 57 5.03 -2.25 -17.70
C GLY A 57 5.37 -0.93 -17.03
N LYS A 58 4.43 -0.01 -16.96
CA LYS A 58 4.67 1.29 -16.35
C LYS A 58 4.50 1.22 -14.84
N LYS A 59 5.48 1.75 -14.10
CA LYS A 59 5.47 1.81 -12.66
C LYS A 59 4.85 3.11 -12.18
N SER A 60 4.02 3.03 -11.13
CA SER A 60 3.44 4.22 -10.51
C SER A 60 3.07 3.93 -9.06
N LEU A 61 2.95 5.01 -8.29
CA LEU A 61 2.38 4.91 -6.95
C LEU A 61 0.87 4.80 -7.11
N VAL A 62 0.33 3.66 -6.73
CA VAL A 62 -1.10 3.38 -6.87
C VAL A 62 -1.88 4.08 -5.78
N SER A 63 -1.43 3.95 -4.53
CA SER A 63 -2.09 4.58 -3.40
C SER A 63 -1.22 4.47 -2.17
N TYR A 64 -1.62 5.19 -1.12
CA TYR A 64 -1.03 4.99 0.20
C TYR A 64 -2.12 5.15 1.25
N TYR A 65 -1.84 4.61 2.44
CA TYR A 65 -2.79 4.62 3.55
C TYR A 65 -2.04 4.90 4.83
N ILE A 66 -2.61 5.74 5.69
CA ILE A 66 -1.99 6.10 6.96
C ILE A 66 -2.93 5.67 8.08
N TYR A 67 -2.41 4.85 8.98
CA TYR A 67 -3.16 4.40 10.16
C TYR A 67 -2.37 4.74 11.40
N PHE A 68 -3.06 5.20 12.44
CA PHE A 68 -2.43 5.43 13.73
C PHE A 68 -2.35 4.10 14.49
N GLY A 69 -1.25 3.95 15.24
CA GLY A 69 -0.99 2.73 16.00
C GLY A 69 -0.07 1.77 15.28
N SER A 70 -0.19 0.49 15.59
CA SER A 70 0.61 -0.57 15.00
C SER A 70 -0.09 -1.18 13.79
N GLU A 71 0.66 -1.96 13.01
CA GLU A 71 0.05 -2.76 11.95
C GLU A 71 -1.04 -3.66 12.53
N SER A 72 -2.08 -3.88 11.74
CA SER A 72 -3.09 -4.86 12.09
C SER A 72 -3.58 -5.57 10.83
N LYS A 73 -4.04 -6.79 10.99
CA LYS A 73 -4.55 -7.56 9.85
C LYS A 73 -5.83 -6.96 9.29
N GLU A 74 -6.60 -6.25 10.09
CA GLU A 74 -7.79 -5.55 9.63
C GLU A 74 -7.45 -4.44 8.66
N ASP A 75 -6.28 -3.81 8.81
CA ASP A 75 -5.81 -2.78 7.88
C ASP A 75 -5.72 -3.33 6.46
N TRP A 76 -5.19 -4.54 6.31
CA TRP A 76 -5.02 -5.14 4.98
C TRP A 76 -6.34 -5.41 4.29
N LEU A 77 -7.33 -5.88 5.03
CA LEU A 77 -8.67 -6.09 4.46
C LEU A 77 -9.25 -4.76 3.98
N GLN A 78 -9.11 -3.71 4.78
CA GLN A 78 -9.61 -2.38 4.39
C GLN A 78 -8.88 -1.86 3.16
N ILE A 79 -7.57 -1.99 3.12
CA ILE A 79 -6.75 -1.50 2.00
C ILE A 79 -7.13 -2.23 0.71
N LEU A 80 -7.16 -3.56 0.74
CA LEU A 80 -7.46 -4.34 -0.45
C LEU A 80 -8.90 -4.11 -0.91
N ASN A 81 -9.84 -4.01 0.02
CA ASN A 81 -11.22 -3.69 -0.33
C ASN A 81 -11.35 -2.31 -0.95
N ASP A 82 -10.59 -1.33 -0.46
CA ASP A 82 -10.60 0.01 -1.03
C ASP A 82 -10.07 0.00 -2.46
N LEU A 83 -8.99 -0.74 -2.73
CA LEU A 83 -8.46 -0.86 -4.09
C LEU A 83 -9.51 -1.48 -5.03
N ILE A 84 -10.21 -2.50 -4.56
CA ILE A 84 -11.28 -3.14 -5.34
C ILE A 84 -12.41 -2.14 -5.60
N LYS A 85 -12.82 -1.42 -4.59
CA LYS A 85 -13.88 -0.41 -4.70
C LYS A 85 -13.53 0.67 -5.71
N ARG A 86 -12.24 0.99 -5.83
CA ARG A 86 -11.75 2.00 -6.76
C ARG A 86 -11.52 1.46 -8.17
N GLY A 87 -11.83 0.21 -8.43
CA GLY A 87 -11.83 -0.35 -9.77
C GLY A 87 -10.88 -1.51 -10.03
N LEU A 88 -9.96 -1.79 -9.12
CA LEU A 88 -9.00 -2.88 -9.31
C LEU A 88 -9.73 -4.23 -9.25
N LYS A 89 -9.52 -5.07 -10.26
CA LYS A 89 -10.17 -6.37 -10.35
C LYS A 89 -9.18 -7.52 -10.38
N ARG A 90 -8.07 -7.37 -11.09
CA ARG A 90 -7.10 -8.45 -11.27
C ARG A 90 -5.69 -7.93 -11.09
N VAL A 91 -4.91 -8.70 -10.35
CA VAL A 91 -3.48 -8.47 -10.16
C VAL A 91 -2.79 -9.79 -10.39
N MET A 92 -1.78 -9.81 -11.24
CA MET A 92 -1.07 -11.06 -11.53
C MET A 92 -0.23 -11.50 -10.34
N VAL A 93 0.50 -10.57 -9.73
CA VAL A 93 1.36 -10.89 -8.59
C VAL A 93 1.36 -9.74 -7.58
N ILE A 94 1.37 -10.10 -6.30
CA ILE A 94 1.56 -9.14 -5.21
C ILE A 94 2.87 -9.52 -4.50
N VAL A 95 3.76 -8.57 -4.36
CA VAL A 95 5.05 -8.75 -3.70
C VAL A 95 5.05 -7.95 -2.40
N SER A 96 5.40 -8.58 -1.30
CA SER A 96 5.39 -7.92 0.02
C SER A 96 6.29 -8.66 0.99
N ASP A 97 6.52 -8.04 2.15
CA ASP A 97 7.02 -8.77 3.32
C ASP A 97 5.90 -9.63 3.89
N ASP A 98 6.26 -10.48 4.84
CA ASP A 98 5.31 -11.33 5.52
C ASP A 98 4.60 -10.55 6.62
N PHE A 99 3.58 -9.79 6.21
CA PHE A 99 2.78 -9.02 7.17
C PHE A 99 1.67 -9.89 7.75
N PRO A 100 1.41 -9.77 9.06
CA PRO A 100 0.32 -10.55 9.67
C PRO A 100 -1.01 -10.30 8.98
N GLY A 101 -1.66 -11.38 8.54
CA GLY A 101 -2.97 -11.33 7.93
C GLY A 101 -3.01 -10.96 6.45
N LEU A 102 -1.90 -10.50 5.87
CA LEU A 102 -1.90 -10.07 4.47
C LEU A 102 -2.13 -11.24 3.52
N SER A 103 -1.41 -12.34 3.73
CA SER A 103 -1.55 -13.51 2.86
C SER A 103 -2.99 -14.03 2.85
N HIS A 104 -3.62 -14.07 4.01
CA HIS A 104 -5.01 -14.49 4.14
C HIS A 104 -5.97 -13.54 3.41
N ALA A 105 -5.73 -12.24 3.56
CA ALA A 105 -6.55 -11.23 2.88
C ALA A 105 -6.44 -11.34 1.36
N ILE A 106 -5.23 -11.57 0.85
CA ILE A 106 -5.01 -11.74 -0.59
C ILE A 106 -5.76 -12.96 -1.10
N LYS A 107 -5.66 -14.08 -0.39
CA LYS A 107 -6.37 -15.30 -0.79
C LYS A 107 -7.87 -15.10 -0.85
N ASN A 108 -8.42 -14.35 0.09
CA ASN A 108 -9.85 -14.10 0.13
C ASN A 108 -10.33 -13.16 -0.96
N LEU A 109 -9.59 -12.10 -1.22
CA LEU A 109 -10.04 -11.04 -2.11
C LEU A 109 -9.49 -11.14 -3.52
N PHE A 110 -8.32 -11.74 -3.67
CA PHE A 110 -7.67 -11.94 -4.97
C PHE A 110 -7.20 -13.39 -5.09
N PRO A 111 -8.13 -14.36 -5.18
CA PRO A 111 -7.75 -15.79 -5.12
C PRO A 111 -6.88 -16.25 -6.29
N GLN A 112 -6.89 -15.52 -7.41
CA GLN A 112 -6.08 -15.88 -8.58
C GLN A 112 -4.70 -15.22 -8.57
N THR A 113 -4.44 -14.34 -7.62
CA THR A 113 -3.19 -13.59 -7.56
C THR A 113 -2.09 -14.43 -6.90
N ASP A 114 -0.90 -14.41 -7.49
CA ASP A 114 0.27 -15.03 -6.90
C ASP A 114 0.86 -14.08 -5.86
N HIS A 115 1.06 -14.55 -4.64
CA HIS A 115 1.63 -13.74 -3.57
C HIS A 115 3.06 -14.18 -3.30
N GLN A 116 4.01 -13.28 -3.56
CA GLN A 116 5.43 -13.53 -3.38
C GLN A 116 5.96 -12.75 -2.19
N LEU A 117 6.69 -13.44 -1.33
CA LEU A 117 7.37 -12.79 -0.21
C LEU A 117 8.81 -12.54 -0.63
N CYS A 118 9.22 -11.26 -0.71
CA CYS A 118 10.55 -10.94 -1.18
C CYS A 118 11.12 -9.72 -0.46
N PHE A 119 11.82 -9.97 0.63
CA PHE A 119 12.41 -8.92 1.45
C PHE A 119 13.41 -8.06 0.67
N LEU A 120 14.25 -8.71 -0.13
CA LEU A 120 15.28 -7.98 -0.88
C LEU A 120 14.69 -7.01 -1.89
N LEU A 121 13.58 -7.40 -2.51
CA LEU A 121 12.92 -6.53 -3.48
C LEU A 121 12.29 -5.33 -2.80
N LEU A 122 11.69 -5.51 -1.65
CA LEU A 122 11.11 -4.41 -0.88
C LEU A 122 12.19 -3.44 -0.42
N LEU A 123 13.32 -3.95 0.04
CA LEU A 123 14.43 -3.11 0.44
C LEU A 123 14.93 -2.26 -0.74
N TRP A 124 15.02 -2.87 -1.90
CA TRP A 124 15.42 -2.18 -3.11
C TRP A 124 14.42 -1.08 -3.49
N LEU A 125 13.14 -1.35 -3.40
CA LEU A 125 12.10 -0.36 -3.65
C LEU A 125 12.19 0.80 -2.68
N SER A 126 12.46 0.53 -1.40
CA SER A 126 12.65 1.58 -0.40
C SER A 126 13.81 2.49 -0.77
N LEU A 127 14.92 1.91 -1.23
CA LEU A 127 16.06 2.69 -1.67
C LEU A 127 15.74 3.55 -2.88
N LEU A 128 14.95 3.02 -3.82
CA LEU A 128 14.52 3.81 -4.99
C LEU A 128 13.66 5.00 -4.59
N TYR A 129 12.77 4.81 -3.62
CA TYR A 129 11.96 5.90 -3.11
C TYR A 129 12.79 6.98 -2.45
N MET A 130 13.72 6.59 -1.61
CA MET A 130 14.58 7.53 -0.90
C MET A 130 15.46 8.30 -1.87
N ASP A 131 15.94 7.64 -2.90
CA ASP A 131 16.82 8.23 -3.88
C ASP A 131 16.07 9.13 -4.86
N GLY A 132 14.84 8.75 -5.17
CA GLY A 132 13.97 9.55 -6.06
C GLY A 132 14.43 9.64 -7.50
N SER A 133 15.57 9.09 -7.84
CA SER A 133 16.16 9.24 -9.17
C SER A 133 16.26 7.95 -9.96
N LYS A 134 16.06 6.83 -9.33
CA LYS A 134 16.24 5.52 -9.97
C LYS A 134 14.95 5.00 -10.56
N CYS A 135 15.08 4.33 -11.68
CA CYS A 135 13.95 3.63 -12.30
C CYS A 135 14.22 2.13 -12.32
N LEU A 136 13.17 1.38 -12.30
CA LEU A 136 13.28 -0.07 -12.42
C LEU A 136 13.65 -0.48 -13.84
#